data_1eaa29a09f657a7c67ca9ab781744bde
#
_entry.id   1eaa29a09f657a7c67ca9ab781744bde
#
_cell.length_a   1.000
_cell.length_b   1.000
_cell.length_c   1.000
_cell.angle_alpha   90.00
_cell.angle_beta   90.00
_cell.angle_gamma   90.00
#
_symmetry.space_group_name_H-M   'P 1'
#
loop_
_entity.id
_entity.type
_entity.pdbx_description
1 polymer ?
#
loop_
_entity_poly.entity_id
_entity_poly.type
_entity_poly.pdbx_seq_one_letter_code
_entity_poly.pdbx_strand_id
1 'polypeptide(L)' 'MICEFCSDKMIEKKVKRLHWYRKQLYIVENVPAQVCQTCGERYYHAQVLDEIDQLLAADHEVRERIEVEVVAL' A
#
# COMPACT_ATOMS: atom_id res chain seq x y z
N MET A 1 -7.02 15.53 -6.60
CA MET A 1 -7.36 14.31 -7.33
C MET A 1 -8.79 13.90 -7.00
N ILE A 2 -9.52 13.41 -7.98
CA ILE A 2 -10.92 13.00 -7.83
C ILE A 2 -11.02 11.51 -8.02
N CYS A 3 -11.81 10.86 -7.17
CA CYS A 3 -12.04 9.42 -7.24
C CYS A 3 -12.83 9.07 -8.51
N GLU A 4 -12.34 8.08 -9.27
CA GLU A 4 -12.99 7.65 -10.51
C GLU A 4 -14.31 6.91 -10.26
N PHE A 5 -14.50 6.31 -9.09
CA PHE A 5 -15.68 5.53 -8.76
C PHE A 5 -16.84 6.37 -8.25
N CYS A 6 -16.59 7.30 -7.35
CA CYS A 6 -17.64 8.08 -6.71
C CYS A 6 -17.56 9.58 -6.99
N SER A 7 -16.55 10.03 -7.72
CA SER A 7 -16.33 11.44 -8.11
C SER A 7 -16.10 12.39 -6.94
N ASP A 8 -15.85 11.88 -5.73
CA ASP A 8 -15.50 12.71 -4.60
C ASP A 8 -14.02 13.07 -4.58
N LYS A 9 -13.68 14.09 -3.81
CA LYS A 9 -12.28 14.49 -3.64
C LYS A 9 -11.51 13.42 -2.87
N MET A 10 -10.30 13.19 -3.31
CA MET A 10 -9.35 12.34 -2.60
C MET A 10 -8.42 13.21 -1.77
N ILE A 11 -8.03 12.69 -0.62
CA ILE A 11 -7.06 13.35 0.25
C ILE A 11 -5.80 12.50 0.35
N GLU A 12 -4.68 13.16 0.57
CA GLU A 12 -3.42 12.47 0.80
C GLU A 12 -3.35 11.97 2.24
N LYS A 13 -3.06 10.67 2.39
CA LYS A 13 -2.83 10.04 3.70
C LYS A 13 -1.67 9.07 3.58
N LYS A 14 -1.04 8.81 4.72
CA LYS A 14 -0.09 7.70 4.85
C LYS A 14 -0.83 6.49 5.36
N VAL A 15 -0.72 5.39 4.61
CA VAL A 15 -1.47 4.16 4.88
C VAL A 15 -0.53 2.97 4.94
N LYS A 16 -1.05 1.86 5.46
CA LYS A 16 -0.40 0.56 5.34
C LYS A 16 -0.81 -0.05 4.01
N ARG A 17 0.17 -0.57 3.28
CA ARG A 17 -0.07 -1.25 2.02
C ARG A 17 0.39 -2.69 2.09
N LEU A 18 -0.48 -3.63 1.68
CA LEU A 18 -0.09 -5.01 1.41
C LEU A 18 0.58 -5.05 0.05
N HIS A 19 1.82 -5.53 0.01
CA HIS A 19 2.62 -5.49 -1.21
C HIS A 19 3.32 -6.83 -1.43
N TRP A 20 3.12 -7.42 -2.60
CA TRP A 20 3.81 -8.62 -3.01
C TRP A 20 5.11 -8.27 -3.70
N TYR A 21 6.20 -8.84 -3.21
CA TYR A 21 7.51 -8.67 -3.80
C TYR A 21 8.25 -10.02 -3.77
N ARG A 22 8.67 -10.47 -4.95
CA ARG A 22 9.38 -11.76 -5.12
C ARG A 22 8.67 -12.92 -4.41
N LYS A 23 7.37 -13.05 -4.64
CA LYS A 23 6.50 -14.11 -4.09
C LYS A 23 6.34 -14.07 -2.57
N GLN A 24 6.71 -12.99 -1.92
CA GLN A 24 6.51 -12.80 -0.49
C GLN A 24 5.62 -11.59 -0.25
N LEU A 25 4.71 -11.74 0.72
CA LEU A 25 3.82 -10.66 1.12
C LEU A 25 4.49 -9.79 2.18
N TYR A 26 4.46 -8.50 1.95
CA TYR A 26 4.95 -7.50 2.90
C TYR A 26 3.82 -6.55 3.28
N ILE A 27 3.85 -6.08 4.52
CA ILE A 27 3.04 -4.95 4.95
C ILE A 27 3.98 -3.76 5.07
N VAL A 28 3.76 -2.75 4.25
CA VAL A 28 4.59 -1.55 4.22
C VAL A 28 3.82 -0.42 4.88
N GLU A 29 4.41 0.19 5.89
CA GLU A 29 3.80 1.28 6.64
C GLU A 29 4.21 2.65 6.09
N ASN A 30 3.43 3.67 6.43
CA ASN A 30 3.69 5.06 6.06
C ASN A 30 3.78 5.29 4.55
N VAL A 31 2.96 4.59 3.79
CA VAL A 31 2.93 4.71 2.33
C VAL A 31 2.01 5.87 1.94
N PRO A 32 2.53 6.91 1.25
CA PRO A 32 1.68 7.99 0.77
C PRO A 32 0.69 7.49 -0.28
N ALA A 33 -0.57 7.85 -0.09
CA ALA A 33 -1.64 7.46 -1.01
C ALA A 33 -2.68 8.57 -1.09
N GLN A 34 -3.40 8.61 -2.21
CA GLN A 34 -4.61 9.40 -2.35
C GLN A 34 -5.78 8.50 -1.97
N VAL A 35 -6.56 8.91 -0.99
CA VAL A 35 -7.66 8.11 -0.42
C VAL A 35 -8.97 8.83 -0.60
N CYS A 36 -9.96 8.13 -1.16
CA CYS A 36 -11.32 8.61 -1.23
C CYS A 36 -12.01 8.40 0.12
N GLN A 37 -12.51 9.48 0.71
CA GLN A 37 -13.18 9.39 2.01
C GLN A 37 -14.55 8.71 1.95
N THR A 38 -15.16 8.69 0.78
CA THR A 38 -16.50 8.13 0.61
C THR A 38 -16.48 6.64 0.36
N CYS A 39 -15.70 6.17 -0.60
CA CYS A 39 -15.66 4.75 -0.98
C CYS A 39 -14.43 3.99 -0.49
N GLY A 40 -13.45 4.70 0.08
CA GLY A 40 -12.22 4.08 0.60
C GLY A 40 -11.21 3.69 -0.46
N GLU A 41 -11.44 4.05 -1.71
CA GLU A 41 -10.51 3.74 -2.80
C GLU A 41 -9.17 4.42 -2.59
N ARG A 42 -8.07 3.74 -2.94
CA ARG A 42 -6.71 4.24 -2.77
C ARG A 42 -5.97 4.24 -4.09
N TYR A 43 -5.24 5.33 -4.35
CA TYR A 43 -4.37 5.45 -5.51
C TYR A 43 -2.96 5.76 -5.07
N TYR A 44 -2.00 5.09 -5.68
CA TYR A 44 -0.57 5.25 -5.41
C TYR A 44 0.12 5.75 -6.66
N HIS A 45 1.02 6.73 -6.51
CA HIS A 45 1.88 7.14 -7.61
C HIS A 45 2.88 6.02 -7.94
N ALA A 46 3.19 5.86 -9.21
CA ALA A 46 4.15 4.84 -9.66
C ALA A 46 5.50 4.98 -8.96
N GLN A 47 5.94 6.21 -8.73
CA GLN A 47 7.18 6.49 -8.01
C GLN A 47 7.18 5.90 -6.59
N VAL A 48 6.06 5.96 -5.90
CA VAL A 48 5.91 5.39 -4.55
C VAL A 48 6.05 3.88 -4.60
N LEU A 49 5.43 3.23 -5.58
CA LEU A 49 5.53 1.78 -5.75
C LEU A 49 6.96 1.37 -6.08
N ASP A 50 7.67 2.13 -6.90
CA ASP A 50 9.07 1.90 -7.21
C ASP A 50 9.95 2.04 -5.97
N GLU A 51 9.69 3.03 -5.13
CA GLU A 51 10.41 3.22 -3.87
C GLU A 51 10.22 2.03 -2.92
N ILE A 52 9.00 1.47 -2.86
CA ILE A 52 8.73 0.28 -2.07
C ILE A 52 9.56 -0.91 -2.59
N ASP A 53 9.57 -1.13 -3.89
CA ASP A 53 10.34 -2.21 -4.49
C ASP A 53 11.84 -2.06 -4.21
N GLN A 54 12.37 -0.84 -4.30
CA GLN A 54 13.76 -0.55 -3.98
C GLN A 54 14.08 -0.81 -2.51
N LEU A 55 13.19 -0.42 -1.61
CA LEU A 55 13.33 -0.67 -0.18
C LEU A 55 13.42 -2.17 0.11
N LEU A 56 12.52 -2.96 -0.49
CA LEU A 56 12.45 -4.40 -0.26
C LEU A 56 13.60 -5.16 -0.92
N ALA A 57 14.16 -4.63 -2.01
CA ALA A 57 15.29 -5.22 -2.70
C ALA A 57 16.62 -5.03 -1.95
N ALA A 58 16.71 -3.98 -1.14
CA ALA A 58 17.89 -3.66 -0.34
C ALA A 58 17.76 -4.26 1.07
N ASP A 59 18.84 -4.20 1.84
CA ASP A 59 18.78 -4.50 3.28
C ASP A 59 17.86 -3.49 3.94
N HIS A 60 16.85 -3.98 4.65
CA HIS A 60 15.85 -3.13 5.28
C HIS A 60 15.58 -3.61 6.71
N GLU A 61 15.17 -2.68 7.54
CA GLU A 61 14.79 -2.99 8.92
C GLU A 61 13.39 -3.58 8.95
N VAL A 62 13.25 -4.74 9.60
CA VAL A 62 11.95 -5.36 9.83
C VAL A 62 11.43 -4.88 11.18
N ARG A 63 10.34 -4.12 11.15
CA ARG A 63 9.74 -3.57 12.35
C ARG A 63 8.97 -4.62 13.13
N GLU A 64 8.25 -5.50 12.43
CA GLU A 64 7.39 -6.53 13.05
C GLU A 64 7.19 -7.67 12.08
N ARG A 65 7.08 -8.88 12.61
CA ARG A 65 6.69 -10.07 11.84
C ARG A 65 5.36 -10.57 12.36
N ILE A 66 4.44 -10.84 11.46
CA ILE A 66 3.12 -11.37 11.80
C ILE A 66 2.86 -12.65 11.03
N GLU A 67 2.05 -13.54 11.61
CA GLU A 67 1.54 -14.71 10.92
C GLU A 67 0.24 -14.36 10.21
N VAL A 68 0.07 -14.90 9.01
CA VAL A 68 -1.13 -14.68 8.21
C VAL A 68 -1.73 -16.04 7.86
N GLU A 69 -2.99 -16.25 8.24
CA GLU A 69 -3.70 -17.45 7.86
C GLU A 69 -4.09 -17.39 6.39
N VAL A 70 -3.93 -18.52 5.71
CA VAL A 70 -4.39 -18.69 4.33
C VAL A 70 -5.46 -19.77 4.34
N VAL A 71 -6.65 -19.39 3.97
CA VAL A 71 -7.80 -20.30 3.95
C VAL A 71 -8.41 -20.34 2.56
N ALA A 72 -9.01 -21.46 2.22
CA ALA A 72 -9.70 -21.63 0.94
C ALA A 72 -11.18 -21.92 1.18
N LEU A 73 -11.98 -21.49 0.25
CA LEU A 73 -13.40 -21.86 0.22
C LEU A 73 -13.57 -23.32 -0.20
#